data_5065f579d619c3c290cedd8319d6f5ca
#
_entry.id   5065f579d619c3c290cedd8319d6f5ca
#
_cell.length_a   1.000
_cell.length_b   1.000
_cell.length_c   1.000
_cell.angle_alpha   90.00
_cell.angle_beta   90.00
_cell.angle_gamma   90.00
#
_symmetry.space_group_name_H-M   'P 1'
#
loop_
_entity.id
_entity.type
_entity.pdbx_description
1 polymer ?
#
loop_
_entity_poly.entity_id
_entity_poly.type
_entity_poly.pdbx_seq_one_letter_code
_entity_poly.pdbx_strand_id
1 'polypeptide(L)'
;TFIKDQIDKLKKHNIRVFISAGNHDSYNKKSFYNMVNLGENVHIFKDEIERVEIPELNTVVYGASFKEKYIRESKLKDFTPKEEDKDLVKIMVLHGDLGNNETGEYNPLLFKEIEESKMDYIALGHIHKFSGIKRIGNTYYAYSGCPEGRGFDEEGDKGIILGEVSLGVVDLDFIKTNKREYFLKEIDISNCKTKEEVIDKILNTISKESREKNLFKIILKGNVEESFKIDSDLIENLIRDKFFYCKIVNSTRIKIDIDEMSNEYSIKGIFCSLIKDALESNEEDEEILDIAFRIGMESILDGEVNLNDN
;
A
#
# COMPACT_ATOMS: atom_id res chain seq x y z
N THR A 1 0.94 27.19 -10.41
CA THR A 1 1.34 25.79 -10.09
C THR A 1 0.26 24.85 -10.58
N PHE A 2 0.60 23.61 -10.90
CA PHE A 2 -0.35 22.62 -11.41
C PHE A 2 -1.59 22.47 -10.51
N ILE A 3 -1.42 22.34 -9.20
CA ILE A 3 -2.52 22.22 -8.22
C ILE A 3 -3.44 23.44 -8.30
N LYS A 4 -2.88 24.66 -8.27
CA LYS A 4 -3.68 25.88 -8.37
C LYS A 4 -4.49 25.94 -9.67
N ASP A 5 -3.88 25.56 -10.79
CA ASP A 5 -4.53 25.58 -12.10
C ASP A 5 -5.71 24.59 -12.16
N GLN A 6 -5.61 23.43 -11.48
CA GLN A 6 -6.73 22.49 -11.37
C GLN A 6 -7.84 23.02 -10.44
N ILE A 7 -7.48 23.62 -9.30
CA ILE A 7 -8.44 24.24 -8.38
C ILE A 7 -9.18 25.41 -9.06
N ASP A 8 -8.47 26.22 -9.86
CA ASP A 8 -9.10 27.31 -10.63
C ASP A 8 -10.13 26.78 -11.67
N LYS A 9 -9.93 25.56 -12.20
CA LYS A 9 -10.96 24.89 -13.03
C LYS A 9 -12.19 24.51 -12.20
N LEU A 10 -12.00 23.95 -11.00
CA LEU A 10 -13.09 23.62 -10.09
C LEU A 10 -13.90 24.87 -9.71
N LYS A 11 -13.20 26.00 -9.44
CA LYS A 11 -13.82 27.29 -9.15
C LYS A 11 -14.76 27.76 -10.29
N LYS A 12 -14.35 27.59 -11.57
CA LYS A 12 -15.18 27.94 -12.73
C LYS A 12 -16.50 27.17 -12.79
N HIS A 13 -16.56 26.00 -12.17
CA HIS A 13 -17.76 25.15 -12.07
C HIS A 13 -18.47 25.26 -10.72
N ASN A 14 -18.13 26.27 -9.90
CA ASN A 14 -18.68 26.50 -8.55
C ASN A 14 -18.49 25.30 -7.61
N ILE A 15 -17.43 24.53 -7.81
CA ILE A 15 -17.09 23.39 -6.94
C ILE A 15 -16.26 23.88 -5.75
N ARG A 16 -16.73 23.61 -4.53
CA ARG A 16 -15.99 23.88 -3.29
C ARG A 16 -15.02 22.74 -3.01
N VAL A 17 -13.90 23.06 -2.41
CA VAL A 17 -12.84 22.10 -2.07
C VAL A 17 -12.55 22.20 -0.58
N PHE A 18 -12.59 21.08 0.11
CA PHE A 18 -12.25 20.95 1.53
C PHE A 18 -11.03 20.07 1.68
N ILE A 19 -10.02 20.55 2.37
CA ILE A 19 -8.72 19.88 2.50
C ILE A 19 -8.41 19.66 3.98
N SER A 20 -8.12 18.39 4.33
CA SER A 20 -7.47 17.99 5.58
C SER A 20 -6.03 17.61 5.26
N ALA A 21 -5.07 18.38 5.74
CA ALA A 21 -3.65 18.05 5.60
C ALA A 21 -3.29 16.86 6.47
N GLY A 22 -2.50 15.92 5.93
CA GLY A 22 -2.07 14.71 6.59
C GLY A 22 -0.70 14.82 7.27
N ASN A 23 -0.18 13.68 7.70
CA ASN A 23 1.10 13.56 8.39
C ASN A 23 2.32 13.86 7.48
N HIS A 24 2.18 13.78 6.15
CA HIS A 24 3.25 14.08 5.20
C HIS A 24 3.26 15.54 4.75
N ASP A 25 2.14 16.24 4.86
CA ASP A 25 1.95 17.62 4.38
C ASP A 25 1.29 18.52 5.44
N SER A 26 1.59 18.26 6.70
CA SER A 26 0.96 18.89 7.88
C SER A 26 0.85 20.42 7.77
N TYR A 27 -0.29 20.96 8.27
CA TYR A 27 -0.62 22.38 8.21
C TYR A 27 0.16 23.18 9.27
N ASN A 28 1.36 23.62 8.92
CA ASN A 28 2.23 24.45 9.77
C ASN A 28 2.78 25.65 9.01
N LYS A 29 3.55 26.51 9.67
CA LYS A 29 4.08 27.76 9.07
C LYS A 29 4.91 27.56 7.82
N LYS A 30 5.47 26.36 7.59
CA LYS A 30 6.30 26.01 6.43
C LYS A 30 5.53 25.18 5.39
N SER A 31 4.23 24.90 5.62
CA SER A 31 3.46 24.07 4.72
C SER A 31 3.16 24.81 3.40
N PHE A 32 3.05 24.04 2.33
CA PHE A 32 2.60 24.52 1.02
C PHE A 32 1.31 25.31 1.12
N TYR A 33 0.39 24.88 1.98
CA TYR A 33 -0.92 25.53 2.17
C TYR A 33 -0.86 26.97 2.67
N ASN A 34 0.21 27.34 3.39
CA ASN A 34 0.45 28.71 3.83
C ASN A 34 1.24 29.55 2.84
N MET A 35 1.90 28.92 1.87
CA MET A 35 2.72 29.59 0.87
C MET A 35 1.94 29.96 -0.39
N VAL A 36 0.85 29.25 -0.68
CA VAL A 36 0.10 29.38 -1.93
C VAL A 36 -1.35 29.70 -1.64
N ASN A 37 -1.84 30.81 -2.18
CA ASN A 37 -3.27 31.10 -2.18
C ASN A 37 -3.96 30.20 -3.23
N LEU A 38 -4.68 29.19 -2.76
CA LEU A 38 -5.40 28.24 -3.60
C LEU A 38 -6.73 28.77 -4.16
N GLY A 39 -7.28 29.85 -3.58
CA GLY A 39 -8.51 30.47 -4.05
C GLY A 39 -9.65 30.42 -3.01
N GLU A 40 -10.70 31.20 -3.27
CA GLU A 40 -11.83 31.39 -2.34
C GLU A 40 -12.75 30.17 -2.23
N ASN A 41 -12.71 29.27 -3.23
CA ASN A 41 -13.49 28.04 -3.23
C ASN A 41 -12.81 26.93 -2.43
N VAL A 42 -11.64 27.18 -1.82
CA VAL A 42 -10.89 26.19 -1.03
C VAL A 42 -10.95 26.54 0.45
N HIS A 43 -11.36 25.59 1.26
CA HIS A 43 -11.17 25.64 2.71
C HIS A 43 -10.17 24.59 3.14
N ILE A 44 -9.10 25.00 3.82
CA ILE A 44 -8.09 24.12 4.40
C ILE A 44 -8.29 24.12 5.90
N PHE A 45 -8.68 22.98 6.44
CA PHE A 45 -8.87 22.83 7.88
C PHE A 45 -7.55 23.00 8.64
N LYS A 46 -7.64 23.57 9.84
CA LYS A 46 -6.50 23.72 10.75
C LYS A 46 -6.42 22.56 11.73
N ASP A 47 -5.65 22.74 12.79
CA ASP A 47 -5.37 21.73 13.81
C ASP A 47 -6.64 21.24 14.53
N GLU A 48 -7.46 22.16 15.01
CA GLU A 48 -8.72 21.81 15.68
C GLU A 48 -9.84 21.52 14.68
N ILE A 49 -10.88 20.78 15.11
CA ILE A 49 -12.05 20.57 14.26
C ILE A 49 -12.75 21.89 13.99
N GLU A 50 -12.75 22.30 12.75
CA GLU A 50 -13.47 23.47 12.25
C GLU A 50 -14.81 23.05 11.64
N ARG A 51 -15.77 23.97 11.64
CA ARG A 51 -17.10 23.83 11.04
C ARG A 51 -17.26 24.84 9.92
N VAL A 52 -17.63 24.38 8.75
CA VAL A 52 -17.93 25.24 7.58
C VAL A 52 -19.33 24.91 7.06
N GLU A 53 -20.21 25.87 7.09
CA GLU A 53 -21.56 25.74 6.58
C GLU A 53 -21.64 26.06 5.11
N ILE A 54 -22.48 25.33 4.38
CA ILE A 54 -22.82 25.52 2.97
C ILE A 54 -24.34 25.68 2.89
N PRO A 55 -24.86 26.89 3.17
CA PRO A 55 -26.30 27.12 3.29
C PRO A 55 -27.08 26.73 2.04
N GLU A 56 -26.52 26.98 0.86
CA GLU A 56 -27.13 26.65 -0.43
C GLU A 56 -27.32 25.16 -0.68
N LEU A 57 -26.59 24.29 0.06
CA LEU A 57 -26.71 22.83 0.00
C LEU A 57 -27.33 22.24 1.28
N ASN A 58 -27.75 23.07 2.22
CA ASN A 58 -28.24 22.62 3.52
C ASN A 58 -27.26 21.64 4.20
N THR A 59 -25.96 21.94 4.11
CA THR A 59 -24.86 21.06 4.47
C THR A 59 -23.86 21.76 5.38
N VAL A 60 -23.28 21.02 6.29
CA VAL A 60 -22.13 21.46 7.09
C VAL A 60 -20.98 20.49 6.90
N VAL A 61 -19.77 21.03 6.70
CA VAL A 61 -18.55 20.25 6.60
C VAL A 61 -17.68 20.51 7.82
N TYR A 62 -17.36 19.45 8.52
CA TYR A 62 -16.40 19.43 9.63
C TYR A 62 -15.06 18.89 9.14
N GLY A 63 -13.97 19.30 9.77
CA GLY A 63 -12.66 18.72 9.46
C GLY A 63 -11.55 19.27 10.34
N ALA A 64 -10.45 18.56 10.37
CA ALA A 64 -9.21 18.95 11.02
C ALA A 64 -7.99 18.46 10.25
N SER A 65 -6.88 19.17 10.34
CA SER A 65 -5.61 18.81 9.74
C SER A 65 -4.57 18.40 10.77
N PHE A 66 -3.55 17.71 10.32
CA PHE A 66 -2.33 17.51 11.08
C PHE A 66 -1.55 18.84 11.15
N LYS A 67 -1.15 19.23 12.33
CA LYS A 67 -0.24 20.36 12.56
C LYS A 67 1.21 19.93 12.58
N GLU A 68 1.45 18.71 13.07
CA GLU A 68 2.74 18.06 13.17
C GLU A 68 2.67 16.68 12.53
N LYS A 69 3.81 16.02 12.35
CA LYS A 69 3.89 14.69 11.76
C LYS A 69 3.09 13.62 12.52
N TYR A 70 2.95 13.78 13.83
CA TYR A 70 2.33 12.82 14.71
C TYR A 70 1.20 13.46 15.52
N ILE A 71 0.07 12.77 15.61
CA ILE A 71 -1.07 13.08 16.48
C ILE A 71 -1.41 11.80 17.21
N ARG A 72 -1.17 11.74 18.51
CA ARG A 72 -1.33 10.53 19.33
C ARG A 72 -2.66 10.44 20.05
N GLU A 73 -3.48 11.46 19.99
CA GLU A 73 -4.82 11.50 20.55
C GLU A 73 -5.83 11.68 19.41
N SER A 74 -6.95 10.96 19.50
CA SER A 74 -8.01 11.04 18.50
C SER A 74 -8.60 12.45 18.42
N LYS A 75 -8.70 12.99 17.22
CA LYS A 75 -9.42 14.25 16.97
C LYS A 75 -10.93 14.11 17.17
N LEU A 76 -11.46 12.90 17.15
CA LEU A 76 -12.88 12.62 17.43
C LEU A 76 -13.17 12.42 18.91
N LYS A 77 -12.16 12.35 19.77
CA LYS A 77 -12.37 12.23 21.21
C LYS A 77 -13.25 13.38 21.72
N ASP A 78 -14.33 13.03 22.39
CA ASP A 78 -15.33 13.98 22.92
C ASP A 78 -15.98 14.92 21.90
N PHE A 79 -15.79 14.63 20.59
CA PHE A 79 -16.43 15.42 19.54
C PHE A 79 -17.93 15.15 19.46
N THR A 80 -18.72 16.20 19.39
CA THR A 80 -20.14 16.17 19.07
C THR A 80 -20.49 17.31 18.11
N PRO A 81 -21.31 17.07 17.08
CA PRO A 81 -21.76 18.13 16.20
C PRO A 81 -22.65 19.13 16.98
N LYS A 82 -22.72 20.35 16.51
CA LYS A 82 -23.59 21.36 17.12
C LYS A 82 -25.06 20.96 17.01
N GLU A 83 -25.87 21.27 18.01
CA GLU A 83 -27.29 20.98 18.01
C GLU A 83 -28.02 21.68 16.84
N GLU A 84 -27.57 22.86 16.44
CA GLU A 84 -28.10 23.59 15.31
C GLU A 84 -27.96 22.86 13.96
N ASP A 85 -27.05 21.87 13.87
CA ASP A 85 -26.77 21.11 12.65
C ASP A 85 -27.60 19.83 12.53
N LYS A 86 -28.53 19.57 13.43
CA LYS A 86 -29.31 18.34 13.45
C LYS A 86 -30.09 18.06 12.15
N ASP A 87 -30.55 19.11 11.50
CA ASP A 87 -31.34 19.08 10.27
C ASP A 87 -30.49 19.37 9.00
N LEU A 88 -29.15 19.46 9.15
CA LEU A 88 -28.20 19.62 8.05
C LEU A 88 -27.54 18.29 7.69
N VAL A 89 -27.16 18.15 6.44
CA VAL A 89 -26.23 17.09 6.01
C VAL A 89 -24.87 17.34 6.65
N LYS A 90 -24.33 16.36 7.37
CA LYS A 90 -23.06 16.46 8.11
C LYS A 90 -21.99 15.62 7.46
N ILE A 91 -21.01 16.26 6.86
CA ILE A 91 -19.83 15.61 6.25
C ILE A 91 -18.61 15.95 7.08
N MET A 92 -17.72 14.99 7.24
CA MET A 92 -16.44 15.22 7.91
C MET A 92 -15.27 14.80 7.03
N VAL A 93 -14.18 15.57 7.08
CA VAL A 93 -12.94 15.29 6.37
C VAL A 93 -11.80 15.17 7.39
N LEU A 94 -11.24 13.99 7.53
CA LEU A 94 -10.17 13.71 8.49
C LEU A 94 -9.06 12.86 7.86
N HIS A 95 -7.89 12.95 8.48
CA HIS A 95 -6.75 12.08 8.20
C HIS A 95 -6.37 11.32 9.47
N GLY A 96 -6.20 10.00 9.40
CA GLY A 96 -5.82 9.20 10.56
C GLY A 96 -6.04 7.71 10.40
N ASP A 97 -5.58 6.96 11.38
CA ASP A 97 -5.75 5.50 11.48
C ASP A 97 -7.05 5.16 12.19
N LEU A 98 -7.90 4.36 11.54
CA LEU A 98 -9.14 3.87 12.15
C LEU A 98 -8.96 2.43 12.65
N GLY A 99 -9.24 2.21 13.93
CA GLY A 99 -9.09 0.89 14.55
C GLY A 99 -9.78 0.75 15.89
N ASN A 100 -9.35 -0.25 16.65
CA ASN A 100 -9.83 -0.51 18.02
C ASN A 100 -8.83 -0.06 19.11
N ASN A 101 -7.68 0.47 18.72
CA ASN A 101 -6.60 0.84 19.64
C ASN A 101 -6.58 2.35 19.83
N GLU A 102 -6.62 2.77 21.10
CA GLU A 102 -6.43 4.17 21.49
C GLU A 102 -4.99 4.65 21.34
N THR A 103 -4.07 3.74 21.07
CA THR A 103 -2.64 4.04 20.92
C THR A 103 -2.25 4.01 19.45
N GLY A 104 -1.73 5.11 18.95
CA GLY A 104 -1.26 5.27 17.58
C GLY A 104 -0.53 6.59 17.42
N GLU A 105 0.13 6.76 16.29
CA GLU A 105 0.90 7.99 16.02
C GLU A 105 0.21 8.92 15.00
N TYR A 106 -0.85 8.42 14.33
CA TYR A 106 -1.47 9.10 13.21
C TYR A 106 -2.97 9.31 13.44
N ASN A 107 -3.33 10.11 14.49
CA ASN A 107 -4.73 10.40 14.82
C ASN A 107 -5.54 9.09 14.94
N PRO A 108 -5.32 8.32 16.03
CA PRO A 108 -5.95 7.01 16.22
C PRO A 108 -7.45 7.15 16.46
N LEU A 109 -8.26 7.03 15.41
CA LEU A 109 -9.72 7.11 15.44
C LEU A 109 -10.31 5.78 15.89
N LEU A 110 -11.28 5.80 16.80
CA LEU A 110 -11.97 4.60 17.24
C LEU A 110 -13.29 4.41 16.49
N PHE A 111 -13.66 3.16 16.23
CA PHE A 111 -14.95 2.84 15.64
C PHE A 111 -16.13 3.41 16.45
N LYS A 112 -16.03 3.43 17.79
CA LYS A 112 -17.03 4.02 18.66
C LYS A 112 -17.16 5.53 18.43
N GLU A 113 -16.05 6.24 18.26
CA GLU A 113 -16.05 7.68 18.02
C GLU A 113 -16.65 8.03 16.65
N ILE A 114 -16.45 7.17 15.64
CA ILE A 114 -17.14 7.30 14.34
C ILE A 114 -18.66 7.28 14.51
N GLU A 115 -19.19 6.32 15.28
CA GLU A 115 -20.63 6.21 15.56
C GLU A 115 -21.14 7.43 16.37
N GLU A 116 -20.42 7.80 17.45
CA GLU A 116 -20.76 8.90 18.32
C GLU A 116 -20.68 10.27 17.64
N SER A 117 -19.90 10.40 16.56
CA SER A 117 -19.78 11.64 15.78
C SER A 117 -21.08 12.07 15.11
N LYS A 118 -22.02 11.15 14.89
CA LYS A 118 -23.32 11.39 14.22
C LYS A 118 -23.21 12.10 12.86
N MET A 119 -22.08 11.87 12.15
CA MET A 119 -21.94 12.34 10.78
C MET A 119 -22.75 11.49 9.82
N ASP A 120 -23.18 12.05 8.69
CA ASP A 120 -23.75 11.26 7.59
C ASP A 120 -22.64 10.55 6.84
N TYR A 121 -21.52 11.26 6.56
CA TYR A 121 -20.35 10.67 5.90
C TYR A 121 -19.02 11.23 6.44
N ILE A 122 -18.05 10.36 6.63
CA ILE A 122 -16.68 10.73 6.98
C ILE A 122 -15.72 10.29 5.86
N ALA A 123 -15.12 11.27 5.17
CA ALA A 123 -14.07 11.06 4.20
C ALA A 123 -12.72 10.95 4.93
N LEU A 124 -12.11 9.77 4.91
CA LEU A 124 -10.85 9.47 5.59
C LEU A 124 -9.67 9.45 4.60
N GLY A 125 -8.56 10.07 5.01
CA GLY A 125 -7.25 9.94 4.40
C GLY A 125 -6.27 9.18 5.29
N HIS A 126 -5.10 8.85 4.81
CA HIS A 126 -3.98 8.11 5.39
C HIS A 126 -3.75 6.74 4.75
N ILE A 127 -4.76 5.92 4.64
CA ILE A 127 -4.65 4.58 4.03
C ILE A 127 -4.75 4.71 2.50
N HIS A 128 -3.70 4.29 1.78
CA HIS A 128 -3.58 4.40 0.33
C HIS A 128 -4.36 3.32 -0.45
N LYS A 129 -5.09 2.46 0.25
CA LYS A 129 -5.96 1.43 -0.32
C LYS A 129 -7.41 1.79 -0.07
N PHE A 130 -8.27 1.60 -1.08
CA PHE A 130 -9.71 1.73 -0.90
C PHE A 130 -10.22 0.73 0.15
N SER A 131 -10.90 1.24 1.17
CA SER A 131 -11.37 0.42 2.29
C SER A 131 -12.70 -0.29 2.05
N GLY A 132 -13.36 0.01 0.95
CA GLY A 132 -14.81 -0.15 0.83
C GLY A 132 -15.56 0.98 1.54
N ILE A 133 -16.79 1.25 1.09
CA ILE A 133 -17.71 2.16 1.78
C ILE A 133 -18.35 1.37 2.92
N LYS A 134 -18.11 1.81 4.15
CA LYS A 134 -18.50 1.11 5.37
C LYS A 134 -19.46 1.96 6.19
N ARG A 135 -20.18 1.32 7.12
CA ARG A 135 -21.14 1.98 8.00
C ARG A 135 -21.01 1.48 9.43
N ILE A 136 -21.07 2.39 10.39
CA ILE A 136 -21.18 2.10 11.83
C ILE A 136 -22.32 2.97 12.38
N GLY A 137 -23.31 2.34 13.02
CA GLY A 137 -24.53 3.05 13.38
C GLY A 137 -25.19 3.69 12.16
N ASN A 138 -25.30 5.02 12.17
CA ASN A 138 -25.84 5.79 11.05
C ASN A 138 -24.74 6.51 10.24
N THR A 139 -23.49 6.41 10.64
CA THR A 139 -22.35 7.08 9.99
C THR A 139 -21.71 6.20 8.93
N TYR A 140 -21.67 6.68 7.69
CA TYR A 140 -20.87 6.09 6.62
C TYR A 140 -19.46 6.63 6.65
N TYR A 141 -18.48 5.80 6.30
CA TYR A 141 -17.08 6.22 6.21
C TYR A 141 -16.31 5.41 5.18
N ALA A 142 -15.27 5.99 4.63
CA ALA A 142 -14.35 5.29 3.76
C ALA A 142 -12.99 5.99 3.64
N TYR A 143 -11.95 5.19 3.44
CA TYR A 143 -10.70 5.64 2.80
C TYR A 143 -10.85 5.47 1.30
N SER A 144 -10.73 6.54 0.54
CA SER A 144 -10.73 6.45 -0.94
C SER A 144 -9.45 5.81 -1.48
N GLY A 145 -8.41 5.77 -0.67
CA GLY A 145 -7.06 5.45 -1.14
C GLY A 145 -6.41 6.63 -1.87
N CYS A 146 -5.57 6.32 -2.84
CA CYS A 146 -4.94 7.31 -3.70
C CYS A 146 -5.48 7.19 -5.14
N PRO A 147 -5.52 8.29 -5.93
CA PRO A 147 -6.09 8.28 -7.29
C PRO A 147 -5.22 7.58 -8.32
N GLU A 148 -3.92 7.40 -8.03
CA GLU A 148 -2.93 6.68 -8.85
C GLU A 148 -1.89 6.05 -7.93
N GLY A 149 -1.43 4.83 -8.22
CA GLY A 149 -0.35 4.19 -7.48
C GLY A 149 1.02 4.83 -7.76
N ARG A 150 1.91 4.79 -6.78
CA ARG A 150 3.26 5.37 -6.85
C ARG A 150 4.38 4.34 -6.71
N GLY A 151 4.07 3.12 -6.33
CA GLY A 151 5.05 2.07 -6.10
C GLY A 151 4.44 0.66 -6.03
N PHE A 152 5.31 -0.34 -5.95
CA PHE A 152 4.91 -1.76 -5.86
C PHE A 152 4.33 -2.16 -4.49
N ASP A 153 4.38 -1.28 -3.52
CA ASP A 153 3.69 -1.36 -2.22
C ASP A 153 2.24 -0.87 -2.29
N GLU A 154 1.84 -0.28 -3.42
CA GLU A 154 0.50 0.25 -3.65
C GLU A 154 -0.23 -0.51 -4.76
N GLU A 155 -0.32 -1.83 -4.66
CA GLU A 155 -1.03 -2.68 -5.64
C GLU A 155 -2.55 -2.44 -5.68
N GLY A 156 -3.17 -2.92 -6.76
CA GLY A 156 -4.62 -2.93 -6.96
C GLY A 156 -5.21 -1.63 -7.48
N ASP A 157 -6.54 -1.60 -7.50
CA ASP A 157 -7.29 -0.46 -8.03
C ASP A 157 -7.07 0.80 -7.20
N LYS A 158 -6.84 1.90 -7.90
CA LYS A 158 -6.70 3.24 -7.36
C LYS A 158 -7.78 4.14 -7.94
N GLY A 159 -8.30 5.06 -7.12
CA GLY A 159 -9.42 5.85 -7.57
C GLY A 159 -9.89 6.88 -6.56
N ILE A 160 -11.12 7.30 -6.75
CA ILE A 160 -11.83 8.28 -5.93
C ILE A 160 -13.19 7.72 -5.53
N ILE A 161 -13.79 8.30 -4.50
CA ILE A 161 -15.19 8.08 -4.15
C ILE A 161 -16.00 9.23 -4.76
N LEU A 162 -17.06 8.89 -5.45
CA LEU A 162 -18.01 9.83 -6.05
C LEU A 162 -19.44 9.42 -5.65
N GLY A 163 -20.30 10.40 -5.40
CA GLY A 163 -21.71 10.13 -5.12
C GLY A 163 -22.42 11.26 -4.45
N GLU A 164 -23.53 10.97 -3.83
CA GLU A 164 -24.45 11.91 -3.20
C GLU A 164 -24.66 11.60 -1.73
N VAL A 165 -24.66 12.66 -0.90
CA VAL A 165 -24.97 12.58 0.53
C VAL A 165 -26.12 13.53 0.80
N SER A 166 -27.21 13.00 1.35
CA SER A 166 -28.34 13.77 1.83
C SER A 166 -28.81 13.25 3.19
N LEU A 167 -29.73 13.94 3.86
CA LEU A 167 -30.19 13.52 5.18
C LEU A 167 -30.70 12.08 5.15
N GLY A 168 -30.01 11.18 5.87
CA GLY A 168 -30.36 9.78 5.98
C GLY A 168 -30.11 8.92 4.74
N VAL A 169 -29.56 9.47 3.66
CA VAL A 169 -29.26 8.75 2.41
C VAL A 169 -27.82 9.06 1.98
N VAL A 170 -27.04 8.00 1.83
CA VAL A 170 -25.65 8.06 1.33
C VAL A 170 -25.53 7.07 0.19
N ASP A 171 -25.31 7.58 -1.01
CA ASP A 171 -25.14 6.82 -2.25
C ASP A 171 -23.79 7.15 -2.86
N LEU A 172 -22.83 6.26 -2.68
CA LEU A 172 -21.42 6.47 -2.99
C LEU A 172 -20.85 5.28 -3.76
N ASP A 173 -20.06 5.58 -4.80
CA ASP A 173 -19.36 4.60 -5.62
C ASP A 173 -17.86 4.86 -5.64
N PHE A 174 -17.08 3.78 -5.78
CA PHE A 174 -15.67 3.89 -6.08
C PHE A 174 -15.43 3.95 -7.58
N ILE A 175 -14.84 5.04 -8.03
CA ILE A 175 -14.51 5.24 -9.43
C ILE A 175 -13.01 5.06 -9.64
N LYS A 176 -12.65 4.01 -10.40
CA LYS A 176 -11.27 3.74 -10.77
C LYS A 176 -10.72 4.84 -11.66
N THR A 177 -9.61 5.46 -11.26
CA THR A 177 -8.96 6.55 -12.00
C THR A 177 -7.54 6.22 -12.44
N ASN A 178 -6.91 5.19 -11.88
CA ASN A 178 -5.54 4.85 -12.22
C ASN A 178 -5.41 4.43 -13.69
N LYS A 179 -4.42 5.00 -14.35
CA LYS A 179 -4.09 4.68 -15.72
C LYS A 179 -3.35 3.35 -15.83
N ARG A 180 -2.55 3.04 -14.83
CA ARG A 180 -1.74 1.82 -14.74
C ARG A 180 -1.81 1.23 -13.34
N GLU A 181 -1.50 -0.05 -13.27
CA GLU A 181 -1.42 -0.79 -12.01
C GLU A 181 -0.01 -1.30 -11.78
N TYR A 182 0.36 -1.39 -10.51
CA TYR A 182 1.57 -2.04 -10.07
C TYR A 182 1.25 -3.48 -9.69
N PHE A 183 2.07 -4.41 -10.16
CA PHE A 183 1.93 -5.83 -9.86
C PHE A 183 3.24 -6.40 -9.34
N LEU A 184 3.18 -7.03 -8.18
CA LEU A 184 4.21 -7.92 -7.69
C LEU A 184 3.86 -9.35 -8.13
N LYS A 185 4.71 -9.99 -8.94
CA LYS A 185 4.47 -11.34 -9.46
C LYS A 185 5.61 -12.27 -9.08
N GLU A 186 5.29 -13.30 -8.32
CA GLU A 186 6.20 -14.38 -8.05
C GLU A 186 6.05 -15.45 -9.14
N ILE A 187 7.17 -15.87 -9.72
CA ILE A 187 7.20 -16.89 -10.77
C ILE A 187 8.22 -17.95 -10.37
N ASP A 188 7.71 -19.15 -10.10
CA ASP A 188 8.55 -20.31 -9.82
C ASP A 188 9.20 -20.81 -11.12
N ILE A 189 10.54 -20.86 -11.14
CA ILE A 189 11.33 -21.30 -12.29
C ILE A 189 12.12 -22.57 -12.03
N SER A 190 11.77 -23.36 -11.03
CA SER A 190 12.47 -24.61 -10.64
C SER A 190 12.65 -25.59 -11.79
N ASN A 191 11.73 -25.59 -12.77
CA ASN A 191 11.81 -26.51 -13.92
C ASN A 191 12.49 -25.89 -15.16
N CYS A 192 12.97 -24.64 -15.05
CA CYS A 192 13.67 -24.00 -16.17
C CYS A 192 15.16 -24.33 -16.13
N LYS A 193 15.71 -24.64 -17.31
CA LYS A 193 17.13 -24.98 -17.48
C LYS A 193 17.88 -23.94 -18.34
N THR A 194 17.14 -23.10 -19.03
CA THR A 194 17.69 -22.05 -19.89
C THR A 194 17.01 -20.72 -19.62
N LYS A 195 17.69 -19.63 -19.98
CA LYS A 195 17.13 -18.28 -19.87
C LYS A 195 15.91 -18.10 -20.79
N GLU A 196 15.90 -18.77 -21.93
CA GLU A 196 14.78 -18.76 -22.88
C GLU A 196 13.52 -19.37 -22.26
N GLU A 197 13.65 -20.49 -21.54
CA GLU A 197 12.54 -21.10 -20.78
C GLU A 197 12.01 -20.18 -19.68
N VAL A 198 12.89 -19.46 -18.98
CA VAL A 198 12.49 -18.44 -17.98
C VAL A 198 11.71 -17.31 -18.65
N ILE A 199 12.22 -16.79 -19.77
CA ILE A 199 11.55 -15.74 -20.54
C ILE A 199 10.16 -16.21 -21.02
N ASP A 200 10.08 -17.39 -21.60
CA ASP A 200 8.81 -17.94 -22.06
C ASP A 200 7.82 -18.12 -20.91
N LYS A 201 8.29 -18.59 -19.75
CA LYS A 201 7.46 -18.72 -18.55
C LYS A 201 6.92 -17.38 -18.07
N ILE A 202 7.75 -16.35 -18.02
CA ILE A 202 7.34 -14.98 -17.69
C ILE A 202 6.27 -14.50 -18.67
N LEU A 203 6.54 -14.61 -19.96
CA LEU A 203 5.65 -14.13 -21.02
C LEU A 203 4.32 -14.88 -21.09
N ASN A 204 4.31 -16.16 -20.74
CA ASN A 204 3.09 -16.98 -20.69
C ASN A 204 2.28 -16.76 -19.41
N THR A 205 2.94 -16.38 -18.30
CA THR A 205 2.27 -16.11 -17.02
C THR A 205 1.52 -14.78 -17.03
N ILE A 206 2.03 -13.78 -17.77
CA ILE A 206 1.48 -12.43 -17.79
C ILE A 206 0.94 -12.13 -19.19
N SER A 207 -0.36 -11.82 -19.30
CA SER A 207 -0.99 -11.53 -20.58
C SER A 207 -0.35 -10.35 -21.30
N LYS A 208 -0.32 -10.38 -22.62
CA LYS A 208 0.26 -9.31 -23.45
C LYS A 208 -0.37 -7.94 -23.13
N GLU A 209 -1.70 -7.88 -23.03
CA GLU A 209 -2.42 -6.63 -22.72
C GLU A 209 -1.97 -6.04 -21.37
N SER A 210 -1.83 -6.90 -20.35
CA SER A 210 -1.41 -6.45 -19.02
C SER A 210 0.03 -5.93 -19.01
N ARG A 211 0.97 -6.64 -19.66
CA ARG A 211 2.40 -6.20 -19.68
C ARG A 211 2.63 -4.92 -20.47
N GLU A 212 1.87 -4.68 -21.55
CA GLU A 212 1.98 -3.46 -22.35
C GLU A 212 1.38 -2.22 -21.64
N LYS A 213 0.50 -2.43 -20.65
CA LYS A 213 -0.22 -1.37 -19.94
C LYS A 213 0.38 -1.07 -18.56
N ASN A 214 0.79 -2.08 -17.82
CA ASN A 214 1.04 -2.02 -16.38
C ASN A 214 2.53 -2.12 -16.03
N LEU A 215 2.83 -1.95 -14.73
CA LEU A 215 4.19 -2.03 -14.18
C LEU A 215 4.34 -3.33 -13.40
N PHE A 216 5.42 -4.06 -13.66
CA PHE A 216 5.67 -5.35 -13.04
C PHE A 216 6.99 -5.38 -12.29
N LYS A 217 6.97 -5.86 -11.04
CA LYS A 217 8.14 -6.38 -10.33
C LYS A 217 7.97 -7.89 -10.26
N ILE A 218 8.82 -8.60 -10.98
CA ILE A 218 8.78 -10.06 -11.09
C ILE A 218 9.87 -10.63 -10.19
N ILE A 219 9.47 -11.46 -9.24
CA ILE A 219 10.36 -12.19 -8.34
C ILE A 219 10.45 -13.61 -8.86
N LEU A 220 11.63 -13.99 -9.37
CA LEU A 220 11.92 -15.36 -9.77
C LEU A 220 12.21 -16.18 -8.51
N LYS A 221 11.43 -17.23 -8.29
CA LYS A 221 11.55 -18.15 -7.14
C LYS A 221 11.79 -19.56 -7.62
N GLY A 222 12.08 -20.44 -6.67
CA GLY A 222 12.25 -21.87 -6.85
C GLY A 222 13.70 -22.32 -6.78
N ASN A 223 13.92 -23.64 -6.88
CA ASN A 223 15.22 -24.27 -6.77
C ASN A 223 15.76 -24.53 -8.19
N VAL A 224 16.94 -24.01 -8.48
CA VAL A 224 17.63 -24.15 -9.77
C VAL A 224 18.96 -24.90 -9.62
N GLU A 225 19.39 -25.58 -10.66
CA GLU A 225 20.67 -26.26 -10.67
C GLU A 225 21.84 -25.27 -10.52
N GLU A 226 22.89 -25.62 -9.77
CA GLU A 226 24.07 -24.77 -9.52
C GLU A 226 24.70 -24.25 -10.82
N SER A 227 24.66 -25.04 -11.89
CA SER A 227 25.16 -24.65 -13.21
C SER A 227 24.33 -23.59 -13.92
N PHE A 228 23.08 -23.37 -13.49
CA PHE A 228 22.13 -22.43 -14.11
C PHE A 228 22.15 -21.10 -13.36
N LYS A 229 23.08 -20.21 -13.76
CA LYS A 229 23.16 -18.85 -13.18
C LYS A 229 22.10 -17.94 -13.80
N ILE A 230 21.23 -17.37 -12.94
CA ILE A 230 20.22 -16.41 -13.32
C ILE A 230 20.81 -14.99 -13.31
N ASP A 231 20.92 -14.40 -14.47
CA ASP A 231 21.26 -13.00 -14.63
C ASP A 231 19.97 -12.19 -14.85
N SER A 232 19.48 -11.58 -13.77
CA SER A 232 18.22 -10.80 -13.77
C SER A 232 18.27 -9.61 -14.72
N ASP A 233 19.41 -8.92 -14.80
CA ASP A 233 19.56 -7.74 -15.65
C ASP A 233 19.57 -8.13 -17.14
N LEU A 234 20.18 -9.26 -17.48
CA LEU A 234 20.14 -9.79 -18.84
C LEU A 234 18.72 -10.18 -19.24
N ILE A 235 17.98 -10.91 -18.38
CA ILE A 235 16.61 -11.30 -18.68
C ILE A 235 15.72 -10.06 -18.82
N GLU A 236 15.83 -9.09 -17.89
CA GLU A 236 15.11 -7.80 -17.93
C GLU A 236 15.34 -7.09 -19.28
N ASN A 237 16.59 -7.00 -19.72
CA ASN A 237 16.95 -6.36 -20.98
C ASN A 237 16.34 -7.10 -22.20
N LEU A 238 16.31 -8.44 -22.18
CA LEU A 238 15.78 -9.24 -23.30
C LEU A 238 14.26 -9.14 -23.45
N ILE A 239 13.54 -8.84 -22.36
CA ILE A 239 12.06 -8.71 -22.41
C ILE A 239 11.57 -7.27 -22.32
N ARG A 240 12.46 -6.30 -22.25
CA ARG A 240 12.14 -4.88 -22.02
C ARG A 240 11.14 -4.31 -23.04
N ASP A 241 11.22 -4.73 -24.28
CA ASP A 241 10.31 -4.30 -25.36
C ASP A 241 8.91 -4.94 -25.28
N LYS A 242 8.73 -5.94 -24.43
CA LYS A 242 7.45 -6.64 -24.20
C LYS A 242 6.63 -6.07 -23.04
N PHE A 243 7.20 -5.16 -22.25
CA PHE A 243 6.58 -4.58 -21.07
C PHE A 243 6.56 -3.06 -21.15
N PHE A 244 5.52 -2.44 -20.58
CA PHE A 244 5.55 -1.00 -20.31
C PHE A 244 6.66 -0.67 -19.30
N TYR A 245 6.73 -1.45 -18.21
CA TYR A 245 7.80 -1.44 -17.23
C TYR A 245 7.91 -2.83 -16.58
N CYS A 246 9.13 -3.32 -16.47
CA CYS A 246 9.41 -4.58 -15.78
C CYS A 246 10.71 -4.44 -15.00
N LYS A 247 10.69 -4.90 -13.74
CA LYS A 247 11.89 -5.12 -12.92
C LYS A 247 11.93 -6.59 -12.53
N ILE A 248 13.06 -7.24 -12.75
CA ILE A 248 13.27 -8.64 -12.37
C ILE A 248 14.16 -8.70 -11.13
N VAL A 249 13.74 -9.51 -10.18
CA VAL A 249 14.50 -9.81 -8.96
C VAL A 249 14.70 -11.33 -8.91
N ASN A 250 15.94 -11.75 -8.74
CA ASN A 250 16.26 -13.15 -8.54
C ASN A 250 16.20 -13.48 -7.04
N SER A 251 15.28 -14.37 -6.67
CA SER A 251 15.15 -14.99 -5.34
C SER A 251 15.10 -16.52 -5.46
N THR A 252 15.77 -17.06 -6.49
CA THR A 252 15.93 -18.51 -6.63
C THR A 252 16.97 -19.04 -5.65
N ARG A 253 16.85 -20.31 -5.33
CA ARG A 253 17.80 -21.04 -4.51
C ARG A 253 18.51 -22.10 -5.36
N ILE A 254 19.73 -22.43 -5.00
CA ILE A 254 20.42 -23.57 -5.61
C ILE A 254 19.75 -24.85 -5.10
N LYS A 255 19.39 -25.73 -6.03
CA LYS A 255 18.90 -27.06 -5.70
C LYS A 255 20.07 -27.87 -5.15
N ILE A 256 19.96 -28.26 -3.92
CA ILE A 256 20.97 -29.07 -3.23
C ILE A 256 20.36 -30.43 -2.96
N ASP A 257 21.00 -31.47 -3.50
CA ASP A 257 20.73 -32.85 -3.12
C ASP A 257 21.63 -33.19 -1.96
N ILE A 258 21.06 -33.18 -0.74
CA ILE A 258 21.82 -33.44 0.50
C ILE A 258 22.42 -34.85 0.46
N ASP A 259 21.72 -35.83 -0.10
CA ASP A 259 22.18 -37.23 -0.16
C ASP A 259 23.36 -37.38 -1.12
N GLU A 260 23.33 -36.76 -2.27
CA GLU A 260 24.42 -36.77 -3.23
C GLU A 260 25.62 -36.00 -2.68
N MET A 261 25.39 -34.80 -2.19
CA MET A 261 26.42 -33.88 -1.73
C MET A 261 27.12 -34.34 -0.45
N SER A 262 26.41 -35.04 0.43
CA SER A 262 27.00 -35.61 1.67
C SER A 262 28.14 -36.64 1.40
N ASN A 263 28.21 -37.17 0.18
CA ASN A 263 29.26 -38.08 -0.24
C ASN A 263 30.48 -37.39 -0.85
N GLU A 264 30.43 -36.06 -1.04
CA GLU A 264 31.57 -35.33 -1.56
C GLU A 264 32.67 -35.08 -0.52
N TYR A 265 33.92 -35.13 -0.97
CA TYR A 265 35.09 -34.84 -0.14
C TYR A 265 35.36 -33.32 -0.16
N SER A 266 34.42 -32.55 0.40
CA SER A 266 34.44 -31.07 0.40
C SER A 266 33.86 -30.53 1.71
N ILE A 267 34.05 -29.21 1.98
CA ILE A 267 33.41 -28.55 3.12
C ILE A 267 31.88 -28.62 2.98
N LYS A 268 31.36 -28.49 1.78
CA LYS A 268 29.92 -28.63 1.46
C LYS A 268 29.44 -30.05 1.86
N GLY A 269 30.18 -31.08 1.44
CA GLY A 269 29.83 -32.48 1.74
C GLY A 269 29.82 -32.77 3.24
N ILE A 270 30.84 -32.30 3.97
CA ILE A 270 30.89 -32.47 5.44
C ILE A 270 29.68 -31.76 6.08
N PHE A 271 29.34 -30.54 5.64
CA PHE A 271 28.21 -29.80 6.18
C PHE A 271 26.89 -30.51 5.87
N CYS A 272 26.69 -30.97 4.64
CA CYS A 272 25.50 -31.76 4.27
C CYS A 272 25.37 -33.04 5.07
N SER A 273 26.50 -33.76 5.33
CA SER A 273 26.49 -34.95 6.19
C SER A 273 26.03 -34.63 7.62
N LEU A 274 26.52 -33.55 8.22
CA LEU A 274 26.09 -33.10 9.55
C LEU A 274 24.60 -32.76 9.62
N ILE A 275 24.08 -32.08 8.63
CA ILE A 275 22.64 -31.74 8.54
C ILE A 275 21.81 -33.02 8.36
N LYS A 276 22.27 -33.98 7.53
CA LYS A 276 21.60 -35.24 7.32
C LYS A 276 21.53 -36.06 8.61
N ASP A 277 22.64 -36.17 9.33
CA ASP A 277 22.71 -36.87 10.61
C ASP A 277 21.75 -36.23 11.64
N ALA A 278 21.65 -34.90 11.66
CA ALA A 278 20.73 -34.17 12.54
C ALA A 278 19.26 -34.42 12.16
N LEU A 279 18.92 -34.44 10.86
CA LEU A 279 17.56 -34.77 10.38
C LEU A 279 17.18 -36.23 10.74
N GLU A 280 18.10 -37.17 10.63
CA GLU A 280 17.86 -38.58 10.96
C GLU A 280 17.73 -38.82 12.47
N SER A 281 18.36 -38.00 13.32
CA SER A 281 18.27 -38.12 14.78
C SER A 281 16.90 -37.71 15.34
N ASN A 282 16.13 -36.91 14.64
CA ASN A 282 14.86 -36.32 15.09
C ASN A 282 14.94 -35.57 16.46
N GLU A 283 16.14 -35.13 16.86
CA GLU A 283 16.35 -34.41 18.12
C GLU A 283 16.12 -32.89 17.97
N GLU A 284 16.21 -32.39 16.76
CA GLU A 284 16.06 -30.94 16.44
C GLU A 284 14.80 -30.67 15.61
N ASP A 285 14.32 -29.43 15.69
CA ASP A 285 13.18 -28.98 14.90
C ASP A 285 13.55 -28.91 13.42
N GLU A 286 12.78 -29.57 12.56
CA GLU A 286 12.98 -29.61 11.12
C GLU A 286 13.06 -28.19 10.49
N GLU A 287 12.28 -27.23 11.00
CA GLU A 287 12.27 -25.85 10.53
C GLU A 287 13.60 -25.14 10.87
N ILE A 288 14.15 -25.41 12.06
CA ILE A 288 15.45 -24.87 12.48
C ILE A 288 16.56 -25.45 11.62
N LEU A 289 16.52 -26.76 11.34
CA LEU A 289 17.51 -27.42 10.49
C LEU A 289 17.47 -26.90 9.04
N ASP A 290 16.29 -26.65 8.48
CA ASP A 290 16.15 -26.03 7.15
C ASP A 290 16.78 -24.62 7.10
N ILE A 291 16.53 -23.80 8.12
CA ILE A 291 17.13 -22.47 8.24
C ILE A 291 18.66 -22.57 8.38
N ALA A 292 19.15 -23.46 9.24
CA ALA A 292 20.58 -23.66 9.47
C ALA A 292 21.27 -24.16 8.19
N PHE A 293 20.63 -25.11 7.48
CA PHE A 293 21.12 -25.63 6.22
C PHE A 293 21.24 -24.51 5.17
N ARG A 294 20.20 -23.71 5.02
CA ARG A 294 20.19 -22.57 4.09
C ARG A 294 21.30 -21.58 4.37
N ILE A 295 21.38 -21.09 5.60
CA ILE A 295 22.41 -20.09 6.01
C ILE A 295 23.83 -20.66 5.83
N GLY A 296 24.04 -21.90 6.22
CA GLY A 296 25.34 -22.55 6.10
C GLY A 296 25.76 -22.74 4.64
N MET A 297 24.85 -23.18 3.78
CA MET A 297 25.16 -23.36 2.35
C MET A 297 25.40 -22.02 1.63
N GLU A 298 24.60 -20.98 1.89
CA GLU A 298 24.85 -19.63 1.35
C GLU A 298 26.25 -19.13 1.76
N SER A 299 26.62 -19.30 3.04
CA SER A 299 27.96 -18.91 3.52
C SER A 299 29.09 -19.65 2.81
N ILE A 300 28.91 -20.93 2.50
CA ILE A 300 29.92 -21.77 1.85
C ILE A 300 30.03 -21.46 0.35
N LEU A 301 28.90 -21.16 -0.32
CA LEU A 301 28.81 -20.96 -1.76
C LEU A 301 29.19 -19.54 -2.18
N ASP A 302 28.65 -18.53 -1.50
CA ASP A 302 28.73 -17.13 -1.91
C ASP A 302 29.65 -16.27 -1.03
N GLY A 303 30.05 -16.78 0.14
CA GLY A 303 30.84 -16.04 1.12
C GLY A 303 30.09 -14.91 1.84
N GLU A 304 28.84 -14.68 1.48
CA GLU A 304 27.94 -13.69 2.11
C GLU A 304 26.59 -14.36 2.44
N VAL A 305 26.02 -13.98 3.57
CA VAL A 305 24.70 -14.47 4.01
C VAL A 305 23.68 -13.37 3.91
N ASN A 306 22.59 -13.59 3.21
CA ASN A 306 21.48 -12.67 3.13
C ASN A 306 20.41 -13.02 4.18
N LEU A 307 20.40 -12.31 5.31
CA LEU A 307 19.47 -12.55 6.43
C LEU A 307 18.09 -11.89 6.23
N ASN A 308 17.84 -11.26 5.08
CA ASN A 308 16.65 -10.42 4.85
C ASN A 308 15.45 -11.13 4.18
N ASP A 309 15.50 -12.45 3.99
CA ASP A 309 14.37 -13.22 3.45
C ASP A 309 13.52 -13.81 4.59
N ASN A 310 12.72 -12.94 5.21
CA ASN A 310 11.54 -13.31 6.01
C ASN A 310 10.30 -12.67 5.42
#